data_49d775f88631cde954ab9c1e9d463e89
#
_entry.id   49d775f88631cde954ab9c1e9d463e89
#
_cell.length_a   1.000
_cell.length_b   1.000
_cell.length_c   1.000
_cell.angle_alpha   90.00
_cell.angle_beta   90.00
_cell.angle_gamma   90.00
#
_symmetry.space_group_name_H-M   'P 1'
#
loop_
_entity.id
_entity.type
_entity.pdbx_description
1 polymer ?
#
loop_
_entity_poly.entity_id
_entity_poly.type
_entity_poly.pdbx_seq_one_letter_code
_entity_poly.pdbx_strand_id
1 'polypeptide(L)'
;MKANSRKMATTGVKPAVLFLGLLGLVCLCSSPSAAGFRSPESLVRNVYAYYGDRTSALSSGLPHDAETIRQFFDPSLWDAWRAPTKAPYDFLVQSASWKLSAVSISILRKQFDRTYVTATFDNKGKPVTMNFILVNGPDGWVIYDVESPHDSLRAYLTQYRN
;
A
#
# COMPACT_ATOMS: atom_id res chain seq x y z
N MET A 1 -88.69 21.66 -45.53
CA MET A 1 -87.69 22.70 -45.34
C MET A 1 -86.44 22.08 -44.77
N LYS A 2 -85.30 22.45 -45.32
CA LYS A 2 -83.99 21.73 -45.28
C LYS A 2 -83.40 21.54 -43.89
N ALA A 3 -83.12 20.30 -43.55
CA ALA A 3 -82.25 19.94 -42.41
C ALA A 3 -80.82 19.74 -42.93
N ASN A 4 -79.90 20.45 -42.34
CA ASN A 4 -78.46 20.39 -42.71
C ASN A 4 -77.73 19.55 -41.73
N SER A 5 -77.27 18.35 -42.17
CA SER A 5 -76.55 17.40 -41.40
C SER A 5 -75.06 17.76 -41.39
N ARG A 6 -74.50 18.11 -40.24
CA ARG A 6 -73.04 18.27 -40.08
C ARG A 6 -72.44 17.00 -39.50
N LYS A 7 -71.55 16.35 -40.27
CA LYS A 7 -70.74 15.26 -39.88
C LYS A 7 -69.67 15.76 -38.89
N MET A 8 -69.60 15.17 -37.69
CA MET A 8 -68.47 15.32 -36.78
C MET A 8 -67.40 14.28 -37.12
N ALA A 9 -66.22 14.78 -37.44
CA ALA A 9 -65.08 13.97 -37.66
C ALA A 9 -64.44 13.57 -36.28
N THR A 10 -64.36 12.30 -36.05
CA THR A 10 -63.73 11.73 -34.86
C THR A 10 -62.20 11.68 -35.07
N THR A 11 -61.49 12.54 -34.39
CA THR A 11 -59.98 12.50 -34.40
C THR A 11 -59.51 11.46 -33.44
N GLY A 12 -58.95 10.36 -33.96
CA GLY A 12 -58.33 9.30 -33.16
C GLY A 12 -57.00 9.75 -32.56
N VAL A 13 -56.96 9.88 -31.26
CA VAL A 13 -55.74 10.11 -30.50
C VAL A 13 -55.08 8.76 -30.28
N LYS A 14 -53.89 8.56 -30.88
CA LYS A 14 -53.04 7.40 -30.61
C LYS A 14 -52.31 7.58 -29.26
N PRO A 15 -52.34 6.63 -28.33
CA PRO A 15 -51.51 6.72 -27.13
C PRO A 15 -50.03 6.54 -27.49
N ALA A 16 -49.26 7.56 -27.26
CA ALA A 16 -47.78 7.47 -27.29
C ALA A 16 -47.34 6.67 -26.07
N VAL A 17 -46.81 5.46 -26.31
CA VAL A 17 -46.17 4.64 -25.29
C VAL A 17 -44.83 5.28 -24.98
N LEU A 18 -44.77 5.96 -23.84
CA LEU A 18 -43.51 6.52 -23.29
C LEU A 18 -42.70 5.41 -22.71
N PHE A 19 -41.69 4.89 -23.47
CA PHE A 19 -40.67 3.99 -22.94
C PHE A 19 -39.72 4.81 -22.05
N LEU A 20 -39.98 4.78 -20.75
CA LEU A 20 -39.05 5.32 -19.74
C LEU A 20 -37.90 4.35 -19.63
N GLY A 21 -36.84 4.58 -20.41
CA GLY A 21 -35.57 3.86 -20.29
C GLY A 21 -34.91 4.16 -18.93
N LEU A 22 -35.00 3.20 -18.00
CA LEU A 22 -34.29 3.21 -16.73
C LEU A 22 -32.80 2.99 -17.03
N LEU A 23 -32.09 4.10 -17.26
CA LEU A 23 -30.63 4.09 -17.40
C LEU A 23 -30.02 3.76 -16.03
N GLY A 24 -29.77 2.48 -15.80
CA GLY A 24 -29.09 2.00 -14.61
C GLY A 24 -27.67 2.57 -14.57
N LEU A 25 -27.48 3.60 -13.74
CA LEU A 25 -26.16 4.14 -13.40
C LEU A 25 -25.40 3.08 -12.60
N VAL A 26 -24.65 2.23 -13.30
CA VAL A 26 -23.69 1.32 -12.66
C VAL A 26 -22.57 2.18 -12.11
N CYS A 27 -22.67 2.53 -10.83
CA CYS A 27 -21.61 3.15 -10.07
C CYS A 27 -20.49 2.11 -9.95
N LEU A 28 -19.52 2.13 -10.87
CA LEU A 28 -18.26 1.44 -10.73
C LEU A 28 -17.53 2.08 -9.53
N CYS A 29 -17.75 1.53 -8.34
CA CYS A 29 -16.91 1.81 -7.18
C CYS A 29 -15.53 1.25 -7.50
N SER A 30 -14.69 2.03 -8.20
CA SER A 30 -13.27 1.80 -8.25
C SER A 30 -12.76 1.98 -6.83
N SER A 31 -12.52 0.88 -6.13
CA SER A 31 -11.76 0.92 -4.88
C SER A 31 -10.45 1.62 -5.19
N PRO A 32 -10.04 2.64 -4.42
CA PRO A 32 -8.72 3.22 -4.59
C PRO A 32 -7.70 2.09 -4.36
N SER A 33 -7.13 1.60 -5.46
CA SER A 33 -5.95 0.74 -5.39
C SER A 33 -4.89 1.58 -4.72
N ALA A 34 -4.40 1.15 -3.56
CA ALA A 34 -3.27 1.80 -2.92
C ALA A 34 -2.14 1.79 -3.95
N ALA A 35 -1.75 2.98 -4.43
CA ALA A 35 -0.72 3.09 -5.45
C ALA A 35 0.59 2.57 -4.83
N GLY A 36 0.99 1.37 -5.24
CA GLY A 36 2.22 0.76 -4.76
C GLY A 36 3.47 1.53 -5.19
N PHE A 37 4.58 1.23 -4.58
CA PHE A 37 5.84 1.91 -4.87
C PHE A 37 6.34 1.56 -6.27
N ARG A 38 6.73 2.59 -7.04
CA ARG A 38 7.17 2.44 -8.44
C ARG A 38 8.62 1.95 -8.58
N SER A 39 9.44 2.13 -7.55
CA SER A 39 10.82 1.62 -7.55
C SER A 39 11.16 1.00 -6.19
N PRO A 40 12.09 0.03 -6.18
CA PRO A 40 12.57 -0.60 -4.96
C PRO A 40 13.16 0.41 -3.98
N GLU A 41 13.91 1.41 -4.47
CA GLU A 41 14.51 2.43 -3.62
C GLU A 41 13.45 3.37 -3.03
N SER A 42 12.38 3.68 -3.77
CA SER A 42 11.30 4.51 -3.26
C SER A 42 10.55 3.83 -2.11
N LEU A 43 10.34 2.52 -2.20
CA LEU A 43 9.78 1.73 -1.11
C LEU A 43 10.63 1.84 0.15
N VAL A 44 11.93 1.55 0.07
CA VAL A 44 12.84 1.59 1.23
C VAL A 44 12.96 3.00 1.79
N ARG A 45 13.00 4.03 0.94
CA ARG A 45 13.00 5.43 1.38
C ARG A 45 11.76 5.79 2.19
N ASN A 46 10.59 5.32 1.76
CA ASN A 46 9.33 5.55 2.47
C ASN A 46 9.27 4.79 3.80
N VAL A 47 9.87 3.61 3.94
CA VAL A 47 10.04 2.95 5.24
C VAL A 47 10.76 3.87 6.21
N TYR A 48 11.94 4.38 5.83
CA TYR A 48 12.75 5.22 6.74
C TYR A 48 12.20 6.62 6.97
N ALA A 49 11.25 7.10 6.14
CA ALA A 49 10.52 8.33 6.43
C ALA A 49 9.75 8.26 7.77
N TYR A 50 9.27 7.08 8.17
CA TYR A 50 8.63 6.86 9.47
C TYR A 50 9.59 6.89 10.66
N TYR A 51 10.89 6.81 10.41
CA TYR A 51 11.93 6.84 11.45
C TYR A 51 12.58 8.22 11.59
N GLY A 52 12.09 9.21 10.84
CA GLY A 52 12.58 10.57 10.93
C GLY A 52 13.96 10.72 10.30
N ASP A 53 14.07 10.39 9.00
CA ASP A 53 15.17 10.93 8.25
C ASP A 53 15.10 12.47 8.37
N ARG A 54 16.18 13.17 8.06
CA ARG A 54 16.36 14.63 8.29
C ARG A 54 15.19 15.54 7.90
N THR A 55 14.20 15.02 7.19
CA THR A 55 13.07 15.79 6.62
C THR A 55 11.73 15.54 7.32
N SER A 56 11.62 14.50 8.15
CA SER A 56 10.37 14.11 8.82
C SER A 56 10.38 14.44 10.31
N ALA A 57 9.34 15.15 10.77
CA ALA A 57 9.07 15.36 12.19
C ALA A 57 8.44 14.14 12.89
N LEU A 58 8.09 13.12 12.13
CA LEU A 58 7.43 11.89 12.63
C LEU A 58 8.47 10.79 12.80
N SER A 59 8.78 10.44 14.02
CA SER A 59 9.68 9.32 14.35
C SER A 59 8.98 8.27 15.21
N SER A 60 7.82 7.80 14.72
CA SER A 60 7.01 6.78 15.43
C SER A 60 7.37 5.34 15.08
N GLY A 61 8.28 5.13 14.12
CA GLY A 61 8.49 3.83 13.49
C GLY A 61 7.40 3.46 12.48
N LEU A 62 7.60 2.37 11.75
CA LEU A 62 6.64 1.91 10.76
C LEU A 62 5.39 1.35 11.45
N PRO A 63 4.18 1.89 11.15
CA PRO A 63 2.94 1.47 11.81
C PRO A 63 2.61 0.00 11.59
N HIS A 64 1.86 -0.58 12.55
CA HIS A 64 1.40 -1.97 12.50
C HIS A 64 -0.09 -2.09 12.08
N ASP A 65 -0.67 -1.02 11.54
CA ASP A 65 -2.04 -1.04 11.02
C ASP A 65 -2.16 -1.79 9.69
N ALA A 66 -3.37 -2.25 9.36
CA ALA A 66 -3.61 -3.09 8.21
C ALA A 66 -3.36 -2.39 6.85
N GLU A 67 -3.50 -1.06 6.78
CA GLU A 67 -3.29 -0.29 5.56
C GLU A 67 -1.79 -0.17 5.27
N THR A 68 -1.02 0.29 6.24
CA THR A 68 0.44 0.38 6.15
C THR A 68 1.07 -0.97 5.81
N ILE A 69 0.61 -2.05 6.47
CA ILE A 69 1.15 -3.38 6.23
C ILE A 69 0.94 -3.82 4.78
N ARG A 70 -0.24 -3.63 4.22
CA ARG A 70 -0.55 -3.98 2.83
C ARG A 70 0.26 -3.17 1.83
N GLN A 71 0.56 -1.93 2.15
CA GLN A 71 1.33 -1.05 1.28
C GLN A 71 2.81 -1.44 1.22
N PHE A 72 3.39 -1.87 2.35
CA PHE A 72 4.83 -2.09 2.45
C PHE A 72 5.25 -3.56 2.34
N PHE A 73 4.45 -4.51 2.80
CA PHE A 73 4.87 -5.89 2.97
C PHE A 73 4.16 -6.88 2.05
N ASP A 74 4.91 -7.89 1.63
CA ASP A 74 4.36 -9.08 0.99
C ASP A 74 3.31 -9.77 1.88
N PRO A 75 2.22 -10.33 1.31
CA PRO A 75 1.17 -10.99 2.09
C PRO A 75 1.67 -12.03 3.10
N SER A 76 2.78 -12.71 2.80
CA SER A 76 3.36 -13.71 3.70
C SER A 76 3.94 -13.14 5.01
N LEU A 77 4.12 -11.81 5.11
CA LEU A 77 4.58 -11.12 6.32
C LEU A 77 3.45 -10.43 7.11
N TRP A 78 2.26 -10.27 6.54
CA TRP A 78 1.21 -9.46 7.14
C TRP A 78 0.83 -9.90 8.56
N ASP A 79 0.57 -11.18 8.75
CA ASP A 79 0.16 -11.69 10.06
C ASP A 79 1.29 -11.64 11.08
N ALA A 80 2.54 -11.87 10.63
CA ALA A 80 3.70 -11.79 11.50
C ALA A 80 3.96 -10.35 11.98
N TRP A 81 3.86 -9.36 11.08
CA TRP A 81 4.07 -7.96 11.42
C TRP A 81 2.95 -7.39 12.31
N ARG A 82 1.69 -7.80 12.09
CA ARG A 82 0.53 -7.37 12.89
C ARG A 82 0.46 -8.00 14.27
N ALA A 83 1.06 -9.16 14.43
CA ALA A 83 0.99 -9.87 15.71
C ALA A 83 1.61 -9.02 16.83
N PRO A 84 1.00 -8.98 18.01
CA PRO A 84 1.64 -8.40 19.18
C PRO A 84 3.02 -9.04 19.40
N THR A 85 4.01 -8.21 19.67
CA THR A 85 5.38 -8.70 19.87
C THR A 85 5.94 -8.20 21.20
N LYS A 86 6.76 -9.02 21.84
CA LYS A 86 7.58 -8.65 22.99
C LYS A 86 9.02 -8.32 22.57
N ALA A 87 9.21 -7.94 21.34
CA ALA A 87 10.51 -7.61 20.79
C ALA A 87 11.22 -6.51 21.61
N PRO A 88 12.49 -6.67 21.95
CA PRO A 88 13.22 -5.73 22.80
C PRO A 88 13.62 -4.45 22.05
N TYR A 89 13.55 -4.45 20.72
CA TYR A 89 13.93 -3.31 19.88
C TYR A 89 13.17 -3.35 18.52
N ASP A 90 13.20 -2.26 17.79
CA ASP A 90 12.69 -2.23 16.41
C ASP A 90 13.76 -2.79 15.47
N PHE A 91 13.39 -3.83 14.73
CA PHE A 91 14.29 -4.54 13.82
C PHE A 91 14.86 -3.66 12.71
N LEU A 92 14.04 -2.75 12.16
CA LEU A 92 14.41 -1.93 11.01
C LEU A 92 15.47 -0.87 11.32
N VAL A 93 15.65 -0.54 12.60
CA VAL A 93 16.65 0.42 13.07
C VAL A 93 17.64 -0.20 14.08
N GLN A 94 17.49 -1.51 14.37
CA GLN A 94 18.34 -2.27 15.27
C GLN A 94 18.48 -1.64 16.67
N SER A 95 17.41 -1.03 17.18
CA SER A 95 17.43 -0.33 18.46
C SER A 95 16.03 -0.08 19.01
N ALA A 96 15.90 -0.05 20.35
CA ALA A 96 14.68 0.37 21.03
C ALA A 96 14.39 1.88 20.94
N SER A 97 15.38 2.67 20.57
CA SER A 97 15.26 4.11 20.37
C SER A 97 16.23 4.56 19.28
N TRP A 98 15.84 5.52 18.46
CA TRP A 98 16.62 5.91 17.30
C TRP A 98 16.75 7.43 17.12
N LYS A 99 17.81 7.80 16.43
CA LYS A 99 18.05 9.10 15.83
C LYS A 99 18.92 8.86 14.61
N LEU A 100 18.28 8.79 13.46
CA LEU A 100 18.97 8.40 12.23
C LEU A 100 19.73 9.56 11.63
N SER A 101 20.87 9.26 11.00
CA SER A 101 21.50 10.11 10.00
C SER A 101 20.74 10.06 8.68
N ALA A 102 21.26 10.74 7.64
CA ALA A 102 20.76 10.54 6.29
C ALA A 102 20.90 9.06 5.87
N VAL A 103 19.80 8.47 5.42
CA VAL A 103 19.78 7.09 4.94
C VAL A 103 20.28 7.04 3.49
N SER A 104 21.33 6.28 3.24
CA SER A 104 21.82 5.97 1.90
C SER A 104 21.18 4.66 1.42
N ILE A 105 20.60 4.68 0.22
CA ILE A 105 19.87 3.54 -0.35
C ILE A 105 20.45 3.23 -1.71
N SER A 106 20.79 1.95 -1.96
CA SER A 106 21.32 1.49 -3.24
C SER A 106 20.83 0.08 -3.56
N ILE A 107 20.63 -0.19 -4.86
CA ILE A 107 20.38 -1.56 -5.32
C ILE A 107 21.69 -2.34 -5.24
N LEU A 108 21.68 -3.43 -4.49
CA LEU A 108 22.83 -4.32 -4.37
C LEU A 108 22.89 -5.31 -5.55
N ARG A 109 21.76 -5.95 -5.84
CA ARG A 109 21.63 -6.93 -6.93
C ARG A 109 20.17 -7.20 -7.29
N LYS A 110 19.97 -7.77 -8.48
CA LYS A 110 18.69 -8.37 -8.91
C LYS A 110 18.91 -9.86 -9.17
N GLN A 111 18.04 -10.70 -8.68
CA GLN A 111 18.14 -12.15 -8.84
C GLN A 111 16.74 -12.76 -8.93
N PHE A 112 16.41 -13.33 -10.09
CA PHE A 112 15.07 -13.84 -10.40
C PHE A 112 14.00 -12.74 -10.25
N ASP A 113 12.98 -13.02 -9.46
CA ASP A 113 11.87 -12.12 -9.10
C ASP A 113 12.18 -11.16 -7.95
N ARG A 114 13.40 -11.24 -7.38
CA ARG A 114 13.83 -10.46 -6.21
C ARG A 114 14.82 -9.38 -6.55
N THR A 115 14.64 -8.24 -5.89
CA THR A 115 15.62 -7.14 -5.90
C THR A 115 16.12 -6.93 -4.47
N TYR A 116 17.43 -6.88 -4.31
CA TYR A 116 18.09 -6.66 -3.04
C TYR A 116 18.52 -5.19 -2.98
N VAL A 117 18.05 -4.49 -1.97
CA VAL A 117 18.34 -3.07 -1.73
C VAL A 117 18.99 -2.92 -0.37
N THR A 118 20.15 -2.28 -0.34
CA THR A 118 20.85 -1.98 0.89
C THR A 118 20.50 -0.56 1.36
N ALA A 119 20.15 -0.43 2.62
CA ALA A 119 20.04 0.84 3.34
C ALA A 119 21.14 0.93 4.39
N THR A 120 21.90 2.03 4.39
CA THR A 120 22.94 2.31 5.39
C THR A 120 22.69 3.67 6.03
N PHE A 121 22.85 3.72 7.34
CA PHE A 121 22.68 4.94 8.14
C PHE A 121 23.42 4.81 9.47
N ASP A 122 23.62 5.92 10.16
CA ASP A 122 24.01 5.90 11.55
C ASP A 122 22.79 6.05 12.45
N ASN A 123 22.68 5.20 13.45
CA ASN A 123 21.70 5.36 14.51
C ASN A 123 22.43 5.75 15.80
N LYS A 124 22.31 7.03 16.22
CA LYS A 124 23.01 7.59 17.39
C LYS A 124 24.53 7.36 17.34
N GLY A 125 25.13 7.52 16.15
CA GLY A 125 26.56 7.34 15.92
C GLY A 125 27.01 5.88 15.75
N LYS A 126 26.10 4.92 15.70
CA LYS A 126 26.38 3.51 15.38
C LYS A 126 25.99 3.22 13.94
N PRO A 127 26.90 2.72 13.10
CA PRO A 127 26.58 2.36 11.72
C PRO A 127 25.65 1.15 11.69
N VAL A 128 24.60 1.24 10.89
CA VAL A 128 23.61 0.19 10.65
C VAL A 128 23.52 -0.08 9.16
N THR A 129 23.48 -1.35 8.79
CA THR A 129 23.26 -1.82 7.42
C THR A 129 22.11 -2.81 7.42
N MET A 130 21.10 -2.54 6.58
CA MET A 130 19.92 -3.39 6.39
C MET A 130 19.81 -3.76 4.92
N ASN A 131 19.58 -5.03 4.63
CA ASN A 131 19.35 -5.53 3.27
C ASN A 131 17.88 -5.90 3.09
N PHE A 132 17.18 -5.16 2.27
CA PHE A 132 15.80 -5.41 1.92
C PHE A 132 15.73 -6.38 0.74
N ILE A 133 14.94 -7.44 0.88
CA ILE A 133 14.58 -8.37 -0.19
C ILE A 133 13.19 -7.97 -0.67
N LEU A 134 13.11 -7.46 -1.87
CA LEU A 134 11.90 -6.88 -2.45
C LEU A 134 11.40 -7.74 -3.61
N VAL A 135 10.10 -7.82 -3.75
CA VAL A 135 9.41 -8.44 -4.88
C VAL A 135 8.47 -7.43 -5.54
N ASN A 136 8.28 -7.58 -6.85
CA ASN A 136 7.34 -6.74 -7.58
C ASN A 136 6.00 -7.48 -7.66
N GLY A 137 5.03 -7.01 -6.89
CA GLY A 137 3.66 -7.51 -6.90
C GLY A 137 2.78 -6.80 -7.95
N PRO A 138 1.50 -7.16 -8.04
CA PRO A 138 0.57 -6.55 -9.00
C PRO A 138 0.37 -5.04 -8.78
N ASP A 139 0.47 -4.59 -7.55
CA ASP A 139 0.27 -3.19 -7.16
C ASP A 139 1.59 -2.40 -7.01
N GLY A 140 2.73 -3.04 -7.22
CA GLY A 140 4.06 -2.43 -7.11
C GLY A 140 5.01 -3.21 -6.20
N TRP A 141 6.12 -2.57 -5.82
CA TRP A 141 7.14 -3.19 -5.00
C TRP A 141 6.68 -3.35 -3.55
N VAL A 142 6.98 -4.53 -2.95
CA VAL A 142 6.73 -4.84 -1.55
C VAL A 142 7.93 -5.55 -0.91
N ILE A 143 8.03 -5.47 0.41
CA ILE A 143 9.08 -6.12 1.21
C ILE A 143 8.71 -7.59 1.41
N TYR A 144 9.53 -8.48 0.88
CA TYR A 144 9.46 -9.91 1.12
C TYR A 144 10.15 -10.29 2.43
N ASP A 145 11.35 -9.73 2.70
CA ASP A 145 12.08 -9.87 3.96
C ASP A 145 13.07 -8.72 4.13
N VAL A 146 13.64 -8.58 5.33
CA VAL A 146 14.72 -7.65 5.63
C VAL A 146 15.77 -8.40 6.43
N GLU A 147 17.03 -8.27 6.02
CA GLU A 147 18.18 -8.91 6.68
C GLU A 147 19.05 -7.87 7.38
N SER A 148 19.40 -8.16 8.61
CA SER A 148 20.52 -7.53 9.33
C SER A 148 21.76 -8.44 9.22
N PRO A 149 22.95 -8.02 9.69
CA PRO A 149 24.12 -8.89 9.69
C PRO A 149 23.96 -10.20 10.47
N HIS A 150 22.98 -10.29 11.36
CA HIS A 150 22.85 -11.40 12.31
C HIS A 150 21.52 -12.16 12.19
N ASP A 151 20.48 -11.56 11.62
CA ASP A 151 19.13 -12.13 11.62
C ASP A 151 18.30 -11.60 10.46
N SER A 152 17.14 -12.21 10.21
CA SER A 152 16.13 -11.71 9.29
C SER A 152 14.88 -11.25 10.03
N LEU A 153 14.12 -10.34 9.41
CA LEU A 153 12.86 -9.84 9.97
C LEU A 153 11.88 -11.00 10.23
N ARG A 154 11.81 -11.97 9.33
CA ARG A 154 10.96 -13.16 9.49
C ARG A 154 11.32 -13.99 10.72
N ALA A 155 12.61 -14.26 10.91
CA ALA A 155 13.09 -15.01 12.06
C ALA A 155 12.86 -14.22 13.36
N TYR A 156 13.16 -12.93 13.35
CA TYR A 156 12.93 -12.01 14.46
C TYR A 156 11.46 -11.95 14.90
N LEU A 157 10.55 -11.76 13.97
CA LEU A 157 9.11 -11.73 14.26
C LEU A 157 8.60 -13.07 14.78
N THR A 158 9.15 -14.18 14.29
CA THR A 158 8.82 -15.52 14.78
C THR A 158 9.30 -15.74 16.21
N GLN A 159 10.52 -15.32 16.54
CA GLN A 159 11.14 -15.47 17.86
C GLN A 159 10.40 -14.69 18.94
N TYR A 160 9.92 -13.47 18.63
CA TYR A 160 9.29 -12.57 19.60
C TYR A 160 7.77 -12.52 19.49
N ARG A 161 7.17 -13.46 18.79
CA ARG A 161 5.70 -13.61 18.71
C ARG A 161 5.14 -14.01 20.08
N ASN A 162 4.05 -13.36 20.49
CA ASN A 162 3.27 -13.74 21.70
C ASN A 162 2.39 -14.95 21.44
#